data_0ae94b527faae0106ea8db4d81007702
#
_entry.id   0ae94b527faae0106ea8db4d81007702
#
_cell.length_a   1.000
_cell.length_b   1.000
_cell.length_c   1.000
_cell.angle_alpha   90.00
_cell.angle_beta   90.00
_cell.angle_gamma   90.00
#
_symmetry.space_group_name_H-M   'P 1'
#
loop_
_entity.id
_entity.type
_entity.pdbx_description
1 polymer ?
#
loop_
_entity_poly.entity_id
_entity_poly.type
_entity_poly.pdbx_seq_one_letter_code
_entity_poly.pdbx_strand_id
1 'polypeptide(L)'
;MSMRSDIGNWRRFYSETFGVSFSIDKIKIPKARPGFPRIIIVGPGLTPDRIYDACAARFPCVRHYMNLDRDVAQDEREAQRAYAVLVRGGEESDPELAAMSAESLRERKINAITLCEYLLYQLKHFTETRTLLDRKHVTMCAGSRYRDGRVPTAISHRGELKLHWCAPDEENPRLRAREVIAQI
;
A
#
# COMPACT_ATOMS: atom_id res chain seq x y z
N MET A 1 18.35 10.71 -2.24
CA MET A 1 17.93 10.20 -3.56
C MET A 1 17.02 11.24 -4.18
N SER A 2 17.22 11.65 -5.44
CA SER A 2 16.38 12.70 -6.05
C SER A 2 15.03 12.09 -6.48
N MET A 3 13.93 12.82 -6.33
CA MET A 3 12.59 12.42 -6.78
C MET A 3 12.55 12.01 -8.26
N ARG A 4 13.41 12.61 -9.10
CA ARG A 4 13.57 12.23 -10.52
C ARG A 4 14.16 10.82 -10.70
N SER A 5 15.09 10.40 -9.84
CA SER A 5 15.64 9.04 -9.89
C SER A 5 14.59 8.00 -9.48
N ASP A 6 13.71 8.34 -8.55
CA ASP A 6 12.63 7.45 -8.12
C ASP A 6 11.61 7.22 -9.24
N ILE A 7 11.27 8.25 -10.03
CA ILE A 7 10.35 8.12 -11.18
C ILE A 7 10.92 7.17 -12.23
N GLY A 8 12.22 7.29 -12.55
CA GLY A 8 12.90 6.37 -13.49
C GLY A 8 12.88 4.91 -13.00
N ASN A 9 13.07 4.71 -11.67
CA ASN A 9 13.00 3.40 -11.04
C ASN A 9 11.59 2.81 -11.09
N TRP A 10 10.55 3.63 -10.98
CA TRP A 10 9.16 3.17 -11.11
C TRP A 10 8.83 2.75 -12.56
N ARG A 11 9.32 3.46 -13.59
CA ARG A 11 9.14 3.04 -14.99
C ARG A 11 9.72 1.65 -15.24
N ARG A 12 10.98 1.44 -14.82
CA ARG A 12 11.63 0.14 -14.93
C ARG A 12 10.85 -0.93 -14.19
N PHE A 13 10.45 -0.66 -12.94
CA PHE A 13 9.68 -1.59 -12.14
C PHE A 13 8.37 -2.03 -12.83
N TYR A 14 7.62 -1.09 -13.42
CA TYR A 14 6.40 -1.44 -14.15
C TYR A 14 6.66 -2.27 -15.40
N SER A 15 7.67 -1.93 -16.17
CA SER A 15 8.06 -2.69 -17.34
C SER A 15 8.47 -4.12 -16.99
N GLU A 16 9.34 -4.28 -15.99
CA GLU A 16 9.88 -5.57 -15.58
C GLU A 16 8.88 -6.44 -14.79
N THR A 17 7.95 -5.83 -14.08
CA THR A 17 7.02 -6.54 -13.19
C THR A 17 5.70 -6.86 -13.87
N PHE A 18 5.15 -5.92 -14.60
CA PHE A 18 3.80 -6.01 -15.15
C PHE A 18 3.78 -6.02 -16.68
N GLY A 19 4.93 -5.83 -17.34
CA GLY A 19 5.02 -5.72 -18.80
C GLY A 19 4.30 -4.50 -19.37
N VAL A 20 4.08 -3.46 -18.54
CA VAL A 20 3.33 -2.27 -18.95
C VAL A 20 4.19 -1.02 -18.92
N SER A 21 3.88 -0.10 -19.81
CA SER A 21 4.44 1.25 -19.84
C SER A 21 3.29 2.27 -19.89
N PHE A 22 3.42 3.34 -19.14
CA PHE A 22 2.49 4.48 -19.17
C PHE A 22 3.25 5.78 -18.88
N SER A 23 2.61 6.91 -19.22
CA SER A 23 3.24 8.22 -19.08
C SER A 23 3.25 8.67 -17.62
N ILE A 24 4.32 8.34 -16.90
CA ILE A 24 4.51 8.76 -15.51
C ILE A 24 4.69 10.29 -15.41
N ASP A 25 5.18 10.96 -16.45
CA ASP A 25 5.43 12.41 -16.44
C ASP A 25 4.15 13.25 -16.30
N LYS A 26 3.00 12.66 -16.61
CA LYS A 26 1.68 13.30 -16.49
C LYS A 26 1.04 13.12 -15.11
N ILE A 27 1.67 12.34 -14.23
CA ILE A 27 1.15 12.09 -12.89
C ILE A 27 1.43 13.31 -12.03
N LYS A 28 0.38 13.84 -11.40
CA LYS A 28 0.53 14.88 -10.38
C LYS A 28 1.14 14.25 -9.13
N ILE A 29 2.35 14.66 -8.79
CA ILE A 29 3.03 14.21 -7.57
C ILE A 29 2.61 15.15 -6.44
N PRO A 30 2.22 14.61 -5.27
CA PRO A 30 1.91 15.43 -4.11
C PRO A 30 3.09 16.32 -3.73
N LYS A 31 2.79 17.52 -3.18
CA LYS A 31 3.82 18.42 -2.69
C LYS A 31 4.66 17.70 -1.62
N ALA A 32 5.98 17.80 -1.75
CA ALA A 32 6.90 17.21 -0.78
C ALA A 32 6.58 17.66 0.64
N ARG A 33 6.53 16.71 1.57
CA ARG A 33 6.29 16.94 3.00
C ARG A 33 7.42 16.32 3.80
N PRO A 34 8.02 17.05 4.77
CA PRO A 34 9.00 16.46 5.67
C PRO A 34 8.47 15.19 6.34
N GLY A 35 9.31 14.16 6.43
CA GLY A 35 8.91 12.86 6.99
C GLY A 35 8.30 11.88 5.97
N PHE A 36 8.01 12.30 4.73
CA PHE A 36 7.43 11.47 3.67
C PHE A 36 8.34 11.38 2.44
N PRO A 37 9.50 10.72 2.54
CA PRO A 37 10.49 10.70 1.48
C PRO A 37 10.22 9.69 0.37
N ARG A 38 9.29 8.75 0.55
CA ARG A 38 9.04 7.66 -0.40
C ARG A 38 7.78 7.92 -1.21
N ILE A 39 7.90 7.73 -2.54
CA ILE A 39 6.78 7.81 -3.47
C ILE A 39 6.28 6.41 -3.81
N ILE A 40 4.98 6.25 -3.84
CA ILE A 40 4.30 5.10 -4.45
C ILE A 40 3.56 5.63 -5.68
N ILE A 41 3.80 5.01 -6.84
CA ILE A 41 3.10 5.34 -8.07
C ILE A 41 2.17 4.18 -8.40
N VAL A 42 0.87 4.43 -8.45
CA VAL A 42 -0.13 3.45 -8.84
C VAL A 42 -0.46 3.64 -10.32
N GLY A 43 -0.18 2.61 -11.12
CA GLY A 43 -0.44 2.62 -12.56
C GLY A 43 -1.92 2.43 -12.88
N PRO A 44 -2.37 2.86 -14.06
CA PRO A 44 -3.76 2.74 -14.45
C PRO A 44 -4.16 1.26 -14.66
N GLY A 45 -5.36 0.91 -14.22
CA GLY A 45 -5.92 -0.44 -14.41
C GLY A 45 -5.23 -1.54 -13.60
N LEU A 46 -4.42 -1.18 -12.58
CA LEU A 46 -3.94 -2.16 -11.62
C LEU A 46 -5.05 -2.50 -10.63
N THR A 47 -5.22 -3.80 -10.42
CA THR A 47 -6.19 -4.34 -9.47
C THR A 47 -5.46 -5.01 -8.30
N PRO A 48 -6.11 -5.15 -7.13
CA PRO A 48 -5.53 -5.84 -5.98
C PRO A 48 -5.06 -7.25 -6.30
N ASP A 49 -5.83 -8.05 -7.05
CA ASP A 49 -5.45 -9.41 -7.43
C ASP A 49 -4.21 -9.42 -8.33
N ARG A 50 -4.16 -8.54 -9.33
CA ARG A 50 -3.00 -8.46 -10.22
C ARG A 50 -1.70 -8.12 -9.49
N ILE A 51 -1.77 -7.23 -8.50
CA ILE A 51 -0.60 -6.86 -7.70
C ILE A 51 -0.23 -8.00 -6.75
N TYR A 52 -1.23 -8.63 -6.12
CA TYR A 52 -1.01 -9.78 -5.26
C TYR A 52 -0.34 -10.94 -6.01
N ASP A 53 -0.79 -11.27 -7.20
CA ASP A 53 -0.19 -12.32 -8.03
C ASP A 53 1.27 -12.01 -8.39
N ALA A 54 1.58 -10.73 -8.65
CA ALA A 54 2.96 -10.30 -8.86
C ALA A 54 3.82 -10.40 -7.58
N CYS A 55 3.25 -10.22 -6.39
CA CYS A 55 3.91 -10.52 -5.12
C CYS A 55 4.15 -12.01 -4.96
N ALA A 56 3.12 -12.84 -5.16
CA ALA A 56 3.18 -14.29 -5.01
C ALA A 56 4.17 -14.97 -5.99
N ALA A 57 4.41 -14.35 -7.15
CA ALA A 57 5.46 -14.80 -8.08
C ALA A 57 6.89 -14.52 -7.56
N ARG A 58 7.08 -13.75 -6.49
CA ARG A 58 8.41 -13.35 -5.99
C ARG A 58 8.71 -13.79 -4.56
N PHE A 59 7.69 -13.94 -3.74
CA PHE A 59 7.81 -14.38 -2.34
C PHE A 59 6.52 -15.07 -1.88
N PRO A 60 6.60 -15.91 -0.84
CA PRO A 60 5.42 -16.59 -0.29
C PRO A 60 4.34 -15.59 0.15
N CYS A 61 3.11 -15.83 -0.26
CA CYS A 61 1.95 -15.01 0.07
C CYS A 61 0.75 -15.89 0.43
N VAL A 62 0.01 -15.49 1.46
CA VAL A 62 -1.30 -16.05 1.79
C VAL A 62 -2.33 -14.93 1.97
N ARG A 63 -3.59 -15.19 1.63
CA ARG A 63 -4.68 -14.24 1.76
C ARG A 63 -5.94 -14.92 2.28
N HIS A 64 -6.71 -14.21 3.09
CA HIS A 64 -7.98 -14.70 3.61
C HIS A 64 -9.09 -14.65 2.55
N TYR A 65 -9.22 -13.53 1.84
CA TYR A 65 -10.17 -13.37 0.74
C TYR A 65 -9.55 -13.80 -0.59
N MET A 66 -10.15 -14.80 -1.23
CA MET A 66 -9.58 -15.43 -2.42
C MET A 66 -9.65 -14.58 -3.69
N ASN A 67 -10.58 -13.63 -3.75
CA ASN A 67 -10.75 -12.72 -4.89
C ASN A 67 -10.77 -11.28 -4.36
N LEU A 68 -9.60 -10.64 -4.37
CA LEU A 68 -9.44 -9.29 -3.84
C LEU A 68 -10.17 -8.25 -4.71
N ASP A 69 -10.20 -8.44 -6.04
CA ASP A 69 -10.87 -7.52 -6.96
C ASP A 69 -12.40 -7.48 -6.74
N ARG A 70 -12.97 -8.62 -6.35
CA ARG A 70 -14.38 -8.70 -5.98
C ARG A 70 -14.62 -8.22 -4.56
N ASP A 71 -13.74 -8.61 -3.63
CA ASP A 71 -14.00 -8.50 -2.20
C ASP A 71 -13.60 -7.14 -1.62
N VAL A 72 -12.64 -6.42 -2.23
CA VAL A 72 -12.37 -5.01 -1.91
C VAL A 72 -13.41 -4.14 -2.61
N ALA A 73 -14.39 -3.66 -1.85
CA ALA A 73 -15.52 -2.92 -2.40
C ALA A 73 -15.33 -1.40 -2.43
N GLN A 74 -14.41 -0.88 -1.64
CA GLN A 74 -14.15 0.54 -1.52
C GLN A 74 -12.65 0.78 -1.36
N ASP A 75 -12.15 1.70 -2.17
CA ASP A 75 -10.83 2.31 -2.03
C ASP A 75 -10.99 3.83 -2.02
N GLU A 76 -10.33 4.52 -1.11
CA GLU A 76 -10.32 6.01 -1.10
C GLU A 76 -9.69 6.59 -2.36
N ARG A 77 -8.85 5.81 -3.04
CA ARG A 77 -8.16 6.18 -4.28
C ARG A 77 -8.20 5.00 -5.25
N GLU A 78 -8.84 5.19 -6.37
CA GLU A 78 -9.00 4.15 -7.39
C GLU A 78 -7.98 4.31 -8.53
N ALA A 79 -7.46 3.19 -9.02
CA ALA A 79 -6.50 3.15 -10.12
C ALA A 79 -7.12 3.32 -11.52
N GLN A 80 -8.23 4.04 -11.65
CA GLN A 80 -8.80 4.37 -12.98
C GLN A 80 -7.81 5.22 -13.80
N ARG A 81 -7.07 6.10 -13.12
CA ARG A 81 -5.95 6.86 -13.69
C ARG A 81 -4.72 6.66 -12.82
N ALA A 82 -3.55 6.75 -13.44
CA ALA A 82 -2.32 6.71 -12.68
C ALA A 82 -2.25 7.89 -11.69
N TYR A 83 -1.85 7.59 -10.46
CA TYR A 83 -1.65 8.59 -9.42
C TYR A 83 -0.41 8.28 -8.57
N ALA A 84 -0.02 9.22 -7.74
CA ALA A 84 1.06 9.05 -6.80
C ALA A 84 0.67 9.47 -5.39
N VAL A 85 1.23 8.77 -4.40
CA VAL A 85 1.16 9.14 -2.99
C VAL A 85 2.56 9.15 -2.40
N LEU A 86 2.75 9.93 -1.33
CA LEU A 86 3.98 9.90 -0.54
C LEU A 86 3.73 9.18 0.77
N VAL A 87 4.69 8.37 1.21
CA VAL A 87 4.65 7.65 2.49
C VAL A 87 5.93 7.87 3.28
N ARG A 88 5.90 7.57 4.57
CA ARG A 88 7.10 7.48 5.40
C ARG A 88 7.97 6.32 4.92
N GLY A 89 9.29 6.47 5.02
CA GLY A 89 10.24 5.51 4.45
C GLY A 89 10.56 4.30 5.35
N GLY A 90 9.84 4.11 6.45
CA GLY A 90 10.10 3.03 7.40
C GLY A 90 9.77 1.64 6.87
N GLU A 91 10.54 0.62 7.31
CA GLU A 91 10.22 -0.78 7.04
C GLU A 91 8.97 -1.24 7.79
N GLU A 92 8.67 -0.64 8.93
CA GLU A 92 7.46 -0.86 9.72
C GLU A 92 6.45 0.27 9.48
N SER A 93 5.18 -0.01 9.72
CA SER A 93 4.10 0.99 9.70
C SER A 93 4.28 2.06 10.78
N ASP A 94 3.60 3.17 10.61
CA ASP A 94 3.86 4.41 11.34
C ASP A 94 3.59 4.25 12.84
N PRO A 95 4.61 4.40 13.71
CA PRO A 95 4.44 4.20 15.15
C PRO A 95 3.50 5.23 15.78
N GLU A 96 3.36 6.42 15.20
CA GLU A 96 2.45 7.47 15.64
C GLU A 96 0.97 7.09 15.46
N LEU A 97 0.70 6.10 14.60
CA LEU A 97 -0.64 5.58 14.31
C LEU A 97 -0.89 4.23 14.97
N ALA A 98 -0.09 3.88 15.99
CA ALA A 98 -0.30 2.65 16.74
C ALA A 98 -1.59 2.70 17.55
N ALA A 99 -2.30 1.55 17.62
CA ALA A 99 -3.56 1.38 18.33
C ALA A 99 -4.70 2.34 17.92
N MET A 100 -4.60 2.95 16.74
CA MET A 100 -5.70 3.72 16.17
C MET A 100 -6.56 2.81 15.29
N SER A 101 -7.88 2.86 15.50
CA SER A 101 -8.83 2.18 14.61
C SER A 101 -8.97 2.91 13.27
N ALA A 102 -9.50 2.21 12.27
CA ALA A 102 -9.77 2.84 10.96
C ALA A 102 -10.82 3.97 11.07
N GLU A 103 -11.75 3.85 12.02
CA GLU A 103 -12.73 4.91 12.30
C GLU A 103 -12.06 6.14 12.91
N SER A 104 -11.19 5.96 13.90
CA SER A 104 -10.41 7.05 14.51
C SER A 104 -9.53 7.77 13.48
N LEU A 105 -8.91 7.04 12.55
CA LEU A 105 -8.13 7.66 11.46
C LEU A 105 -9.01 8.53 10.56
N ARG A 106 -10.19 8.05 10.19
CA ARG A 106 -11.16 8.77 9.37
C ARG A 106 -11.66 10.05 10.07
N GLU A 107 -12.04 9.96 11.34
CA GLU A 107 -12.49 11.09 12.16
C GLU A 107 -11.41 12.18 12.26
N ARG A 108 -10.15 11.78 12.40
CA ARG A 108 -9.00 12.68 12.42
C ARG A 108 -8.57 13.15 11.03
N LYS A 109 -9.24 12.72 9.96
CA LYS A 109 -8.92 13.05 8.56
C LYS A 109 -7.48 12.68 8.18
N ILE A 110 -6.98 11.57 8.71
CA ILE A 110 -5.69 11.00 8.36
C ILE A 110 -5.90 10.07 7.17
N ASN A 111 -5.34 10.43 6.03
CA ASN A 111 -5.38 9.56 4.84
C ASN A 111 -4.47 8.37 5.08
N ALA A 112 -5.02 7.17 5.05
CA ALA A 112 -4.28 5.94 5.21
C ALA A 112 -4.05 5.22 3.87
N ILE A 113 -3.03 4.39 3.82
CA ILE A 113 -2.68 3.58 2.66
C ILE A 113 -3.84 2.66 2.24
N THR A 114 -4.10 2.51 0.94
CA THR A 114 -5.01 1.49 0.38
C THR A 114 -4.31 0.15 0.25
N LEU A 115 -5.09 -0.93 0.03
CA LEU A 115 -4.50 -2.26 -0.19
C LEU A 115 -3.64 -2.29 -1.47
N CYS A 116 -4.09 -1.67 -2.56
CA CYS A 116 -3.30 -1.57 -3.79
C CYS A 116 -1.98 -0.86 -3.58
N GLU A 117 -1.99 0.29 -2.90
CA GLU A 117 -0.79 1.06 -2.59
C GLU A 117 0.17 0.25 -1.71
N TYR A 118 -0.35 -0.44 -0.71
CA TYR A 118 0.43 -1.29 0.17
C TYR A 118 1.12 -2.44 -0.58
N LEU A 119 0.36 -3.19 -1.38
CA LEU A 119 0.91 -4.31 -2.15
C LEU A 119 1.99 -3.84 -3.15
N LEU A 120 1.77 -2.70 -3.81
CA LEU A 120 2.79 -2.09 -4.69
C LEU A 120 4.03 -1.67 -3.91
N TYR A 121 3.86 -1.06 -2.74
CA TYR A 121 4.98 -0.66 -1.89
C TYR A 121 5.77 -1.87 -1.41
N GLN A 122 5.09 -2.91 -0.95
CA GLN A 122 5.68 -4.19 -0.54
C GLN A 122 6.50 -4.82 -1.69
N LEU A 123 5.92 -4.90 -2.87
CA LEU A 123 6.55 -5.49 -4.04
C LEU A 123 7.77 -4.68 -4.51
N LYS A 124 7.63 -3.37 -4.56
CA LYS A 124 8.71 -2.44 -4.92
C LYS A 124 9.86 -2.52 -3.92
N HIS A 125 9.55 -2.50 -2.61
CA HIS A 125 10.53 -2.63 -1.54
C HIS A 125 11.29 -3.96 -1.65
N PHE A 126 10.59 -5.08 -1.84
CA PHE A 126 11.23 -6.37 -2.04
C PHE A 126 12.13 -6.42 -3.29
N THR A 127 11.71 -5.78 -4.37
CA THR A 127 12.53 -5.70 -5.58
C THR A 127 13.85 -4.97 -5.33
N GLU A 128 13.83 -3.94 -4.49
CA GLU A 128 14.99 -3.11 -4.16
C GLU A 128 15.90 -3.73 -3.08
N THR A 129 15.33 -4.40 -2.08
CA THR A 129 16.05 -4.77 -0.84
C THR A 129 16.11 -6.27 -0.58
N ARG A 130 15.28 -7.07 -1.25
CA ARG A 130 15.06 -8.50 -0.98
C ARG A 130 14.53 -8.79 0.44
N THR A 131 13.96 -7.78 1.10
CA THR A 131 13.29 -7.90 2.40
C THR A 131 11.82 -7.53 2.29
N LEU A 132 11.01 -8.03 3.23
CA LEU A 132 9.60 -7.67 3.33
C LEU A 132 9.38 -6.57 4.37
N LEU A 133 8.39 -5.73 4.14
CA LEU A 133 7.91 -4.72 5.09
C LEU A 133 7.12 -5.36 6.23
N ASP A 134 6.91 -4.62 7.32
CA ASP A 134 5.97 -4.93 8.40
C ASP A 134 6.14 -6.34 9.00
N ARG A 135 7.36 -6.59 9.50
CA ARG A 135 7.72 -7.88 10.10
C ARG A 135 7.38 -7.99 11.58
N LYS A 136 7.11 -6.86 12.25
CA LYS A 136 6.84 -6.78 13.69
C LYS A 136 5.41 -6.37 13.99
N HIS A 137 4.82 -5.52 13.14
CA HIS A 137 3.51 -4.94 13.35
C HIS A 137 2.61 -5.22 12.15
N VAL A 138 1.32 -5.31 12.43
CA VAL A 138 0.30 -5.48 11.40
C VAL A 138 -0.04 -4.11 10.83
N THR A 139 0.09 -3.95 9.52
CA THR A 139 -0.35 -2.74 8.82
C THR A 139 -1.82 -2.85 8.44
N MET A 140 -2.60 -1.92 8.90
CA MET A 140 -3.99 -1.73 8.51
C MET A 140 -4.05 -0.84 7.26
N CYS A 141 -4.60 -1.36 6.16
CA CYS A 141 -4.83 -0.63 4.93
C CYS A 141 -6.17 0.13 5.02
N ALA A 142 -6.21 1.14 5.93
CA ALA A 142 -7.46 1.80 6.29
C ALA A 142 -8.07 2.67 5.18
N GLY A 143 -7.34 2.89 4.08
CA GLY A 143 -7.87 3.48 2.85
C GLY A 143 -8.71 2.53 2.00
N SER A 144 -8.85 1.26 2.40
CA SER A 144 -9.66 0.25 1.72
C SER A 144 -10.69 -0.38 2.65
N ARG A 145 -11.77 -0.93 2.05
CA ARG A 145 -12.78 -1.73 2.77
C ARG A 145 -13.17 -2.96 1.97
N TYR A 146 -13.28 -4.09 2.65
CA TYR A 146 -13.95 -5.26 2.11
C TYR A 146 -15.48 -5.07 2.05
N ARG A 147 -16.18 -5.88 1.25
CA ARG A 147 -17.64 -5.82 1.09
C ARG A 147 -18.41 -5.98 2.39
N ASP A 148 -17.85 -6.70 3.35
CA ASP A 148 -18.43 -6.92 4.67
C ASP A 148 -18.10 -5.81 5.69
N GLY A 149 -17.49 -4.70 5.24
CA GLY A 149 -17.10 -3.56 6.05
C GLY A 149 -15.76 -3.69 6.76
N ARG A 150 -15.13 -4.87 6.74
CA ARG A 150 -13.82 -5.11 7.36
C ARG A 150 -12.71 -4.37 6.63
N VAL A 151 -11.62 -4.13 7.35
CA VAL A 151 -10.45 -3.41 6.85
C VAL A 151 -9.35 -4.40 6.49
N PRO A 152 -8.76 -4.32 5.27
CA PRO A 152 -7.62 -5.16 4.93
C PRO A 152 -6.43 -4.90 5.85
N THR A 153 -5.78 -5.98 6.27
CA THR A 153 -4.54 -5.92 7.05
C THR A 153 -3.44 -6.77 6.41
N ALA A 154 -2.21 -6.39 6.66
CA ALA A 154 -1.04 -7.08 6.14
C ALA A 154 0.07 -7.17 7.18
N ILE A 155 0.76 -8.29 7.21
CA ILE A 155 1.98 -8.52 8.01
C ILE A 155 2.90 -9.49 7.26
N SER A 156 4.20 -9.31 7.41
CA SER A 156 5.17 -10.28 6.92
C SER A 156 5.70 -11.10 8.09
N HIS A 157 5.49 -12.39 8.05
CA HIS A 157 5.95 -13.31 9.09
C HIS A 157 6.71 -14.49 8.50
N ARG A 158 7.93 -14.74 8.98
CA ARG A 158 8.80 -15.83 8.51
C ARG A 158 9.02 -15.84 6.99
N GLY A 159 9.15 -14.65 6.38
CA GLY A 159 9.37 -14.52 4.94
C GLY A 159 8.11 -14.65 4.07
N GLU A 160 6.93 -14.72 4.67
CA GLU A 160 5.65 -14.82 4.01
C GLU A 160 4.80 -13.56 4.25
N LEU A 161 4.24 -12.97 3.20
CA LEU A 161 3.23 -11.92 3.30
C LEU A 161 1.86 -12.53 3.60
N LYS A 162 1.22 -12.06 4.65
CA LYS A 162 -0.13 -12.49 5.06
C LYS A 162 -1.11 -11.34 4.96
N LEU A 163 -2.13 -11.51 4.12
CA LEU A 163 -3.27 -10.61 4.04
C LEU A 163 -4.44 -11.18 4.85
N HIS A 164 -4.93 -10.35 5.75
CA HIS A 164 -6.04 -10.68 6.63
C HIS A 164 -7.01 -9.49 6.75
N TRP A 165 -7.70 -9.35 7.85
CA TRP A 165 -8.63 -8.27 8.12
C TRP A 165 -8.69 -7.93 9.61
N CYS A 166 -9.21 -6.74 9.92
CA CYS A 166 -9.64 -6.34 11.26
C CYS A 166 -11.01 -5.66 11.20
N ALA A 167 -11.65 -5.50 12.35
CA ALA A 167 -12.86 -4.68 12.46
C ALA A 167 -12.50 -3.18 12.27
N PRO A 168 -13.40 -2.35 11.73
CA PRO A 168 -13.12 -0.93 11.48
C PRO A 168 -12.92 -0.12 12.77
N ASP A 169 -13.47 -0.57 13.87
CA ASP A 169 -13.36 0.00 15.21
C ASP A 169 -12.28 -0.66 16.08
N GLU A 170 -11.55 -1.64 15.55
CA GLU A 170 -10.55 -2.38 16.31
C GLU A 170 -9.37 -1.51 16.71
N GLU A 171 -9.13 -1.39 18.01
CA GLU A 171 -7.99 -0.74 18.64
C GLU A 171 -7.06 -1.80 19.24
N ASN A 172 -5.95 -2.06 18.58
CA ASN A 172 -5.00 -3.09 19.00
C ASN A 172 -3.57 -2.53 18.93
N PRO A 173 -2.75 -2.61 19.98
CA PRO A 173 -1.37 -2.09 19.97
C PRO A 173 -0.47 -2.65 18.88
N ARG A 174 -0.80 -3.83 18.32
CA ARG A 174 -0.08 -4.41 17.18
C ARG A 174 -0.53 -3.88 15.85
N LEU A 175 -1.72 -3.26 15.77
CA LEU A 175 -2.22 -2.62 14.56
C LEU A 175 -1.62 -1.22 14.44
N ARG A 176 -1.14 -0.91 13.27
CA ARG A 176 -0.68 0.41 12.86
C ARG A 176 -1.21 0.72 11.47
N ALA A 177 -1.25 1.97 11.11
CA ALA A 177 -1.51 2.38 9.74
C ALA A 177 -0.25 2.98 9.12
N ARG A 178 -0.29 3.24 7.81
CA ARG A 178 0.67 4.10 7.10
C ARG A 178 -0.09 5.31 6.60
N GLU A 179 0.32 6.49 7.08
CA GLU A 179 -0.20 7.76 6.55
C GLU A 179 0.30 7.96 5.12
N VAL A 180 -0.57 8.46 4.27
CA VAL A 180 -0.20 8.86 2.91
C VAL A 180 -0.51 10.33 2.67
N ILE A 181 0.34 10.98 1.89
CA ILE A 181 0.07 12.30 1.34
C ILE A 181 -0.40 12.08 -0.10
N ALA A 182 -1.67 12.34 -0.34
CA ALA A 182 -2.28 12.29 -1.67
C ALA A 182 -2.58 13.71 -2.15
N GLN A 183 -2.60 13.89 -3.48
CA GLN A 183 -3.17 15.08 -4.08
C GLN A 183 -4.62 14.76 -4.40
N ILE A 184 -5.53 15.39 -3.66
CA ILE A 184 -6.98 15.34 -3.90
C ILE A 184 -7.32 16.29 -5.05
#